data_fb31ac042c95c1bb1ca58ed3da458e06
#
_entry.id   fb31ac042c95c1bb1ca58ed3da458e06
#
_cell.length_a   1.000
_cell.length_b   1.000
_cell.length_c   1.000
_cell.angle_alpha   90.00
_cell.angle_beta   90.00
_cell.angle_gamma   90.00
#
_symmetry.space_group_name_H-M   'P 1'
#
loop_
_entity.id
_entity.type
_entity.pdbx_description
1 polymer ?
#
loop_
_entity_poly.entity_id
_entity_poly.type
_entity_poly.pdbx_seq_one_letter_code
_entity_poly.pdbx_strand_id
1 'polypeptide(L)'
;MMSEDFVRVAKRRDRALIGPKRAWPQTIVSMKNLLFLKGFLKNWREVGSPVPSSRHVAKKICKLIDFSRIRSLVELGPGTGVITQEILRSLQTDARLIVFEVNKDYCDELRSSPDSRLTIHNVSAFRIHTVLREKVDCVVSGIPIATLSKAEFRRFYAAVTEVLEPGGVFIQIQLSPQYYSTLKHFFREVRIDFTCRNTPPAFVYRCRWPAIGALHQDLVSAA
;
A
#
# COMPACT_ATOMS: atom_id res chain seq x y z
N MET A 1 13.26 9.52 -16.29
CA MET A 1 13.92 10.74 -15.77
C MET A 1 12.84 11.51 -15.03
N MET A 2 12.80 11.41 -13.69
CA MET A 2 11.87 12.22 -12.88
C MET A 2 12.22 13.69 -13.09
N SER A 3 11.23 14.54 -13.39
CA SER A 3 11.51 15.97 -13.49
C SER A 3 11.96 16.49 -12.13
N GLU A 4 12.99 17.33 -12.11
CA GLU A 4 13.51 17.97 -10.89
C GLU A 4 12.42 18.74 -10.13
N ASP A 5 11.34 19.12 -10.81
CA ASP A 5 10.18 19.81 -10.26
C ASP A 5 9.39 18.95 -9.27
N PHE A 6 9.27 17.64 -9.48
CA PHE A 6 8.58 16.75 -8.54
C PHE A 6 9.33 16.65 -7.21
N VAL A 7 10.65 16.58 -7.26
CA VAL A 7 11.51 16.59 -6.06
C VAL A 7 11.48 17.95 -5.35
N ARG A 8 11.35 19.04 -6.09
CA ARG A 8 11.21 20.41 -5.55
C ARG A 8 9.87 20.62 -4.85
N VAL A 9 8.77 20.13 -5.41
CA VAL A 9 7.43 20.23 -4.82
C VAL A 9 7.35 19.43 -3.52
N ALA A 10 7.89 18.22 -3.50
CA ALA A 10 8.00 17.42 -2.28
C ALA A 10 8.85 18.13 -1.20
N LYS A 11 9.99 18.74 -1.56
CA LYS A 11 10.86 19.50 -0.63
C LYS A 11 10.24 20.80 -0.13
N ARG A 12 9.42 21.50 -0.93
CA ARG A 12 8.74 22.74 -0.49
C ARG A 12 7.61 22.45 0.48
N ARG A 13 6.87 21.34 0.30
CA ARG A 13 5.83 20.90 1.26
C ARG A 13 6.42 20.51 2.63
N ASP A 14 7.64 20.02 2.70
CA ASP A 14 8.33 19.72 3.98
C ASP A 14 8.58 20.97 4.84
N ARG A 15 8.71 22.18 4.25
CA ARG A 15 8.95 23.43 5.00
C ARG A 15 7.68 24.12 5.51
N ALA A 16 6.52 23.88 4.88
CA ALA A 16 5.27 24.56 5.24
C ALA A 16 4.45 23.82 6.32
N LEU A 17 4.87 22.66 6.80
CA LEU A 17 4.06 21.74 7.60
C LEU A 17 4.46 21.63 9.07
N ILE A 18 5.16 22.63 9.63
CA ILE A 18 5.33 22.78 11.09
C ILE A 18 4.27 23.76 11.60
N GLY A 19 3.00 23.40 11.43
CA GLY A 19 1.89 24.03 12.12
C GLY A 19 1.60 23.34 13.47
N PRO A 20 0.91 24.03 14.42
CA PRO A 20 0.77 23.53 15.79
C PRO A 20 0.07 22.18 15.85
N LYS A 21 0.68 21.28 16.64
CA LYS A 21 0.18 19.92 16.92
C LYS A 21 -1.23 19.98 17.52
N ARG A 22 -2.26 19.73 16.72
CA ARG A 22 -3.56 19.35 17.30
C ARG A 22 -3.42 17.98 17.89
N ALA A 23 -3.48 17.89 19.22
CA ALA A 23 -3.50 16.62 19.94
C ALA A 23 -4.77 15.87 19.60
N TRP A 24 -4.61 14.64 19.14
CA TRP A 24 -5.69 13.66 19.03
C TRP A 24 -6.08 13.20 20.43
N PRO A 25 -7.36 12.84 20.68
CA PRO A 25 -7.75 12.25 21.95
C PRO A 25 -6.90 11.00 22.20
N GLN A 26 -6.17 11.01 23.31
CA GLN A 26 -5.24 9.94 23.71
C GLN A 26 -5.93 8.67 24.24
N THR A 27 -7.17 8.45 23.90
CA THR A 27 -7.96 7.36 24.43
C THR A 27 -8.26 6.39 23.29
N ILE A 28 -7.45 5.33 23.11
CA ILE A 28 -7.80 3.98 22.60
C ILE A 28 -6.56 3.16 22.16
N VAL A 29 -5.34 3.56 22.42
CA VAL A 29 -4.22 2.62 22.30
C VAL A 29 -3.51 2.53 23.63
N SER A 30 -3.87 1.53 24.43
CA SER A 30 -3.13 1.18 25.67
C SER A 30 -1.66 0.96 25.33
N MET A 31 -0.75 1.51 26.15
CA MET A 31 0.70 1.30 26.03
C MET A 31 1.08 -0.20 25.91
N LYS A 32 0.27 -1.10 26.50
CA LYS A 32 0.41 -2.55 26.34
C LYS A 32 0.26 -3.02 24.90
N ASN A 33 -0.66 -2.42 24.12
CA ASN A 33 -0.86 -2.75 22.70
C ASN A 33 0.30 -2.24 21.83
N LEU A 34 0.91 -1.12 22.21
CA LEU A 34 2.09 -0.58 21.51
C LEU A 34 3.35 -1.43 21.76
N LEU A 35 3.52 -1.94 22.98
CA LEU A 35 4.60 -2.87 23.34
C LEU A 35 4.43 -4.24 22.67
N PHE A 36 3.19 -4.74 22.63
CA PHE A 36 2.84 -5.96 21.89
C PHE A 36 3.11 -5.77 20.38
N LEU A 37 2.71 -4.64 19.81
CA LEU A 37 2.96 -4.31 18.42
C LEU A 37 4.47 -4.18 18.11
N LYS A 38 5.25 -3.56 19.00
CA LYS A 38 6.72 -3.48 18.86
C LYS A 38 7.38 -4.86 18.97
N GLY A 39 6.94 -5.71 19.90
CA GLY A 39 7.42 -7.08 20.04
C GLY A 39 7.08 -7.92 18.81
N PHE A 40 5.85 -7.82 18.31
CA PHE A 40 5.39 -8.48 17.10
C PHE A 40 6.18 -8.01 15.86
N LEU A 41 6.43 -6.71 15.73
CA LEU A 41 7.20 -6.14 14.63
C LEU A 41 8.69 -6.48 14.70
N LYS A 42 9.25 -6.67 15.91
CA LYS A 42 10.63 -7.13 16.09
C LYS A 42 10.76 -8.61 15.70
N ASN A 43 9.83 -9.45 16.15
CA ASN A 43 9.81 -10.87 15.81
C ASN A 43 9.49 -11.11 14.31
N TRP A 44 8.78 -10.20 13.64
CA TRP A 44 8.53 -10.23 12.21
C TRP A 44 9.82 -10.32 11.36
N ARG A 45 10.87 -9.59 11.74
CA ARG A 45 12.18 -9.67 11.07
C ARG A 45 12.93 -10.96 11.37
N GLU A 46 12.71 -11.55 12.56
CA GLU A 46 13.42 -12.75 13.04
C GLU A 46 12.69 -14.05 12.64
N VAL A 47 11.36 -14.03 12.57
CA VAL A 47 10.55 -15.25 12.34
C VAL A 47 10.25 -15.44 10.86
N GLY A 48 10.42 -14.40 10.01
CA GLY A 48 10.24 -14.49 8.54
C GLY A 48 8.82 -14.88 8.09
N SER A 49 7.88 -15.03 9.03
CA SER A 49 6.51 -15.45 8.75
C SER A 49 5.52 -14.37 9.19
N PRO A 50 4.92 -13.64 8.24
CA PRO A 50 3.80 -12.77 8.52
C PRO A 50 2.62 -13.59 9.05
N VAL A 51 1.93 -13.07 10.07
CA VAL A 51 0.59 -13.60 10.37
C VAL A 51 -0.26 -13.40 9.11
N PRO A 52 -0.74 -14.48 8.48
CA PRO A 52 -1.47 -14.36 7.24
C PRO A 52 -2.67 -13.44 7.41
N SER A 53 -2.90 -12.57 6.44
CA SER A 53 -4.14 -11.80 6.39
C SER A 53 -5.33 -12.75 6.38
N SER A 54 -6.33 -12.48 7.22
CA SER A 54 -7.52 -13.34 7.24
C SER A 54 -8.30 -13.19 5.93
N ARG A 55 -9.05 -14.22 5.55
CA ARG A 55 -9.99 -14.14 4.41
C ARG A 55 -10.98 -12.96 4.56
N HIS A 56 -11.30 -12.55 5.78
CA HIS A 56 -12.15 -11.39 6.02
C HIS A 56 -11.48 -10.07 5.61
N VAL A 57 -10.17 -9.93 5.89
CA VAL A 57 -9.39 -8.77 5.42
C VAL A 57 -9.30 -8.78 3.91
N ALA A 58 -8.99 -9.92 3.29
CA ALA A 58 -8.93 -10.05 1.84
C ALA A 58 -10.26 -9.63 1.17
N LYS A 59 -11.40 -10.15 1.66
CA LYS A 59 -12.73 -9.75 1.19
C LYS A 59 -13.03 -8.27 1.42
N LYS A 60 -12.59 -7.70 2.56
CA LYS A 60 -12.74 -6.28 2.83
C LYS A 60 -11.94 -5.43 1.84
N ILE A 61 -10.72 -5.81 1.53
CA ILE A 61 -9.88 -5.16 0.51
C ILE A 61 -10.58 -5.19 -0.84
N CYS A 62 -11.04 -6.36 -1.28
CA CYS A 62 -11.71 -6.50 -2.57
C CYS A 62 -12.98 -5.64 -2.67
N LYS A 63 -13.73 -5.46 -1.58
CA LYS A 63 -14.89 -4.55 -1.55
C LYS A 63 -14.54 -3.06 -1.73
N LEU A 64 -13.29 -2.68 -1.52
CA LEU A 64 -12.81 -1.29 -1.72
C LEU A 64 -12.33 -1.04 -3.16
N ILE A 65 -12.26 -2.09 -3.98
CA ILE A 65 -11.80 -2.05 -5.37
C ILE A 65 -13.01 -2.16 -6.31
N ASP A 66 -13.12 -1.23 -7.24
CA ASP A 66 -14.09 -1.34 -8.35
C ASP A 66 -13.47 -2.17 -9.49
N PHE A 67 -13.61 -3.49 -9.40
CA PHE A 67 -13.02 -4.43 -10.37
C PHE A 67 -13.53 -4.25 -11.80
N SER A 68 -14.67 -3.58 -12.00
CA SER A 68 -15.17 -3.30 -13.36
C SER A 68 -14.26 -2.32 -14.13
N ARG A 69 -13.44 -1.55 -13.40
CA ARG A 69 -12.52 -0.54 -13.93
C ARG A 69 -11.06 -0.96 -13.88
N ILE A 70 -10.75 -2.12 -13.32
CA ILE A 70 -9.38 -2.60 -13.18
C ILE A 70 -9.00 -3.45 -14.38
N ARG A 71 -7.92 -3.07 -15.07
CA ARG A 71 -7.24 -3.87 -16.10
C ARG A 71 -5.88 -4.37 -15.62
N SER A 72 -5.26 -3.62 -14.72
CA SER A 72 -3.97 -3.97 -14.13
C SER A 72 -3.95 -3.68 -12.63
N LEU A 73 -3.67 -4.69 -11.84
CA LEU A 73 -3.54 -4.61 -10.39
C LEU A 73 -2.18 -5.15 -9.96
N VAL A 74 -1.56 -4.47 -9.01
CA VAL A 74 -0.32 -4.92 -8.38
C VAL A 74 -0.57 -5.28 -6.93
N GLU A 75 -0.02 -6.40 -6.47
CA GLU A 75 0.05 -6.78 -5.07
C GLU A 75 1.50 -6.79 -4.59
N LEU A 76 1.77 -6.08 -3.49
CA LEU A 76 3.08 -5.97 -2.86
C LEU A 76 3.10 -6.76 -1.55
N GLY A 77 3.92 -7.80 -1.48
CA GLY A 77 4.05 -8.67 -0.33
C GLY A 77 2.80 -9.53 -0.08
N PRO A 78 2.46 -10.45 -0.97
CA PRO A 78 1.30 -11.35 -0.85
C PRO A 78 1.44 -12.34 0.32
N GLY A 79 2.67 -12.68 0.71
CA GLY A 79 2.94 -13.74 1.68
C GLY A 79 2.30 -15.06 1.22
N THR A 80 1.42 -15.63 2.05
CA THR A 80 0.72 -16.90 1.76
C THR A 80 -0.37 -16.81 0.65
N GLY A 81 -0.53 -15.65 0.01
CA GLY A 81 -1.42 -15.48 -1.14
C GLY A 81 -2.93 -15.40 -0.83
N VAL A 82 -3.33 -15.23 0.42
CA VAL A 82 -4.76 -15.13 0.80
C VAL A 82 -5.45 -13.96 0.10
N ILE A 83 -4.77 -12.82 -0.02
CA ILE A 83 -5.29 -11.64 -0.72
C ILE A 83 -5.21 -11.86 -2.23
N THR A 84 -4.11 -12.40 -2.74
CA THR A 84 -3.92 -12.79 -4.15
C THR A 84 -5.09 -13.61 -4.66
N GLN A 85 -5.45 -14.67 -3.93
CA GLN A 85 -6.57 -15.55 -4.31
C GLN A 85 -7.91 -14.82 -4.34
N GLU A 86 -8.19 -13.93 -3.39
CA GLU A 86 -9.45 -13.18 -3.37
C GLU A 86 -9.51 -12.14 -4.48
N ILE A 87 -8.36 -11.52 -4.82
CA ILE A 87 -8.24 -10.62 -5.97
C ILE A 87 -8.52 -11.40 -7.27
N LEU A 88 -7.88 -12.54 -7.49
CA LEU A 88 -8.08 -13.37 -8.69
C LEU A 88 -9.52 -13.82 -8.88
N ARG A 89 -10.25 -14.11 -7.78
CA ARG A 89 -11.68 -14.46 -7.84
C ARG A 89 -12.56 -13.30 -8.33
N SER A 90 -12.11 -12.06 -8.07
CA SER A 90 -12.88 -10.84 -8.36
C SER A 90 -12.44 -10.16 -9.65
N LEU A 91 -11.23 -10.46 -10.12
CA LEU A 91 -10.59 -9.84 -11.27
C LEU A 91 -11.26 -10.30 -12.59
N GLN A 92 -11.48 -9.36 -13.52
CA GLN A 92 -12.01 -9.65 -14.84
C GLN A 92 -11.07 -10.58 -15.63
N THR A 93 -11.60 -11.29 -16.61
CA THR A 93 -10.85 -12.29 -17.40
C THR A 93 -9.75 -11.65 -18.28
N ASP A 94 -9.93 -10.41 -18.67
CA ASP A 94 -9.01 -9.61 -19.49
C ASP A 94 -8.07 -8.69 -18.66
N ALA A 95 -8.18 -8.75 -17.33
CA ALA A 95 -7.32 -7.99 -16.43
C ALA A 95 -6.16 -8.85 -15.91
N ARG A 96 -5.10 -8.21 -15.45
CA ARG A 96 -3.87 -8.87 -14.96
C ARG A 96 -3.58 -8.51 -13.50
N LEU A 97 -3.07 -9.49 -12.75
CA LEU A 97 -2.52 -9.33 -11.41
C LEU A 97 -1.01 -9.53 -11.45
N ILE A 98 -0.26 -8.53 -11.00
CA ILE A 98 1.20 -8.57 -10.94
C ILE A 98 1.62 -8.56 -9.47
N VAL A 99 2.40 -9.54 -9.06
CA VAL A 99 2.79 -9.75 -7.67
C VAL A 99 4.28 -9.51 -7.48
N PHE A 100 4.65 -8.82 -6.41
CA PHE A 100 6.02 -8.59 -5.98
C PHE A 100 6.25 -9.21 -4.60
N GLU A 101 7.12 -10.23 -4.53
CA GLU A 101 7.45 -10.95 -3.31
C GLU A 101 8.96 -11.22 -3.25
N VAL A 102 9.58 -11.00 -2.09
CA VAL A 102 11.02 -11.24 -1.90
C VAL A 102 11.31 -12.67 -1.46
N ASN A 103 10.37 -13.32 -0.78
CA ASN A 103 10.51 -14.69 -0.34
C ASN A 103 10.25 -15.66 -1.50
N LYS A 104 11.28 -16.43 -1.86
CA LYS A 104 11.22 -17.38 -2.97
C LYS A 104 10.17 -18.49 -2.72
N ASP A 105 10.05 -18.97 -1.49
CA ASP A 105 9.14 -20.08 -1.17
C ASP A 105 7.67 -19.65 -1.38
N TYR A 106 7.31 -18.43 -0.98
CA TYR A 106 5.99 -17.88 -1.28
C TYR A 106 5.76 -17.66 -2.78
N CYS A 107 6.80 -17.25 -3.51
CA CYS A 107 6.69 -17.15 -4.96
C CYS A 107 6.42 -18.52 -5.61
N ASP A 108 7.10 -19.56 -5.15
CA ASP A 108 6.95 -20.91 -5.68
C ASP A 108 5.57 -21.51 -5.31
N GLU A 109 5.08 -21.25 -4.09
CA GLU A 109 3.72 -21.60 -3.67
C GLU A 109 2.65 -20.93 -4.55
N LEU A 110 2.78 -19.64 -4.81
CA LEU A 110 1.86 -18.91 -5.68
C LEU A 110 1.87 -19.45 -7.13
N ARG A 111 3.04 -19.84 -7.65
CA ARG A 111 3.17 -20.44 -8.99
C ARG A 111 2.54 -21.82 -9.09
N SER A 112 2.40 -22.53 -7.98
CA SER A 112 1.76 -23.86 -7.97
C SER A 112 0.25 -23.82 -8.26
N SER A 113 -0.38 -22.65 -8.18
CA SER A 113 -1.78 -22.40 -8.54
C SER A 113 -1.84 -21.56 -9.81
N PRO A 114 -1.73 -22.16 -11.00
CA PRO A 114 -1.60 -21.41 -12.25
C PRO A 114 -2.90 -20.65 -12.57
N ASP A 115 -2.74 -19.35 -12.80
CA ASP A 115 -3.78 -18.48 -13.35
C ASP A 115 -3.11 -17.61 -14.42
N SER A 116 -3.62 -17.63 -15.64
CA SER A 116 -3.03 -16.92 -16.78
C SER A 116 -2.97 -15.40 -16.59
N ARG A 117 -3.78 -14.86 -15.68
CA ARG A 117 -3.81 -13.43 -15.32
C ARG A 117 -2.73 -13.07 -14.30
N LEU A 118 -2.07 -14.05 -13.67
CA LEU A 118 -1.11 -13.84 -12.59
C LEU A 118 0.33 -13.83 -13.11
N THR A 119 1.06 -12.75 -12.81
CA THR A 119 2.51 -12.64 -13.04
C THR A 119 3.22 -12.44 -11.71
N ILE A 120 4.27 -13.20 -11.43
CA ILE A 120 4.98 -13.17 -10.14
C ILE A 120 6.43 -12.76 -10.35
N HIS A 121 6.82 -11.65 -9.72
CA HIS A 121 8.19 -11.16 -9.67
C HIS A 121 8.80 -11.44 -8.29
N ASN A 122 9.86 -12.26 -8.26
CA ASN A 122 10.63 -12.47 -7.03
C ASN A 122 11.63 -11.32 -6.84
N VAL A 123 11.12 -10.14 -6.58
CA VAL A 123 11.89 -8.90 -6.36
C VAL A 123 11.23 -8.03 -5.29
N SER A 124 12.05 -7.14 -4.71
CA SER A 124 11.55 -6.18 -3.71
C SER A 124 10.55 -5.20 -4.31
N ALA A 125 9.48 -4.91 -3.55
CA ALA A 125 8.49 -3.89 -3.88
C ALA A 125 9.08 -2.48 -4.09
N PHE A 126 10.24 -2.18 -3.52
CA PHE A 126 10.97 -0.93 -3.77
C PHE A 126 11.44 -0.78 -5.23
N ARG A 127 11.42 -1.87 -6.00
CA ARG A 127 11.80 -1.89 -7.42
C ARG A 127 10.62 -1.92 -8.37
N ILE A 128 9.39 -1.73 -7.88
CA ILE A 128 8.18 -1.78 -8.70
C ILE A 128 8.29 -0.87 -9.94
N HIS A 129 8.76 0.37 -9.76
CA HIS A 129 8.93 1.37 -10.82
C HIS A 129 10.02 1.01 -11.85
N THR A 130 10.98 0.14 -11.51
CA THR A 130 12.01 -0.32 -12.45
C THR A 130 11.59 -1.56 -13.23
N VAL A 131 10.63 -2.32 -12.72
CA VAL A 131 10.14 -3.57 -13.33
C VAL A 131 8.93 -3.31 -14.23
N LEU A 132 7.99 -2.49 -13.75
CA LEU A 132 6.80 -2.13 -14.53
C LEU A 132 7.14 -1.11 -15.62
N ARG A 133 6.66 -1.38 -16.83
CA ARG A 133 6.80 -0.47 -17.98
C ARG A 133 5.61 0.42 -18.17
N GLU A 134 4.49 0.06 -17.60
CA GLU A 134 3.20 0.71 -17.74
C GLU A 134 2.63 1.07 -16.38
N LYS A 135 1.76 2.07 -16.35
CA LYS A 135 0.99 2.43 -15.17
C LYS A 135 -0.04 1.35 -14.84
N VAL A 136 -0.50 1.33 -13.58
CA VAL A 136 -1.48 0.37 -13.10
C VAL A 136 -2.65 1.08 -12.41
N ASP A 137 -3.84 0.49 -12.50
CA ASP A 137 -5.08 1.06 -11.96
C ASP A 137 -5.13 0.98 -10.43
N CYS A 138 -4.54 -0.08 -9.87
CA CYS A 138 -4.60 -0.34 -8.44
C CYS A 138 -3.31 -0.99 -7.94
N VAL A 139 -2.90 -0.57 -6.73
CA VAL A 139 -1.82 -1.22 -5.96
C VAL A 139 -2.36 -1.60 -4.60
N VAL A 140 -2.26 -2.88 -4.22
CA VAL A 140 -2.57 -3.42 -2.88
C VAL A 140 -1.26 -3.77 -2.19
N SER A 141 -1.06 -3.32 -0.95
CA SER A 141 0.17 -3.59 -0.20
C SER A 141 -0.12 -4.24 1.14
N GLY A 142 0.46 -5.43 1.35
CA GLY A 142 0.58 -6.12 2.62
C GLY A 142 1.85 -5.78 3.40
N ILE A 143 2.72 -4.92 2.86
CA ILE A 143 4.00 -4.59 3.48
C ILE A 143 3.79 -3.79 4.76
N PRO A 144 4.41 -4.20 5.88
CA PRO A 144 4.29 -3.49 7.17
C PRO A 144 5.11 -2.20 7.16
N ILE A 145 4.51 -1.08 6.72
CA ILE A 145 5.18 0.22 6.62
C ILE A 145 5.71 0.74 7.97
N ALA A 146 5.19 0.20 9.07
CA ALA A 146 5.67 0.51 10.43
C ALA A 146 7.12 0.06 10.69
N THR A 147 7.65 -0.84 9.89
CA THR A 147 9.04 -1.33 10.00
C THR A 147 10.02 -0.51 9.17
N LEU A 148 9.51 0.36 8.30
CA LEU A 148 10.33 1.18 7.41
C LEU A 148 10.90 2.40 8.14
N SER A 149 12.17 2.71 7.89
CA SER A 149 12.75 4.00 8.23
C SER A 149 12.04 5.13 7.45
N LYS A 150 12.19 6.37 7.89
CA LYS A 150 11.61 7.54 7.18
C LYS A 150 12.06 7.63 5.71
N ALA A 151 13.31 7.27 5.43
CA ALA A 151 13.86 7.27 4.08
C ALA A 151 13.24 6.15 3.22
N GLU A 152 13.15 4.94 3.75
CA GLU A 152 12.50 3.80 3.09
C GLU A 152 11.02 4.08 2.84
N PHE A 153 10.31 4.64 3.82
CA PHE A 153 8.92 5.05 3.68
C PHE A 153 8.72 5.99 2.48
N ARG A 154 9.52 7.07 2.39
CA ARG A 154 9.45 8.00 1.26
C ARG A 154 9.74 7.32 -0.08
N ARG A 155 10.79 6.49 -0.14
CA ARG A 155 11.16 5.74 -1.35
C ARG A 155 10.05 4.78 -1.79
N PHE A 156 9.43 4.07 -0.83
CA PHE A 156 8.34 3.15 -1.09
C PHE A 156 7.14 3.87 -1.72
N TYR A 157 6.68 4.98 -1.10
CA TYR A 157 5.53 5.71 -1.63
C TYR A 157 5.83 6.45 -2.93
N ALA A 158 7.05 6.94 -3.12
CA ALA A 158 7.48 7.48 -4.40
C ALA A 158 7.40 6.43 -5.51
N ALA A 159 7.91 5.21 -5.26
CA ALA A 159 7.83 4.11 -6.23
C ALA A 159 6.38 3.69 -6.52
N VAL A 160 5.50 3.66 -5.51
CA VAL A 160 4.07 3.34 -5.67
C VAL A 160 3.36 4.41 -6.50
N THR A 161 3.57 5.69 -6.19
CA THR A 161 2.91 6.79 -6.92
C THR A 161 3.41 6.93 -8.34
N GLU A 162 4.67 6.54 -8.61
CA GLU A 162 5.24 6.53 -9.94
C GLU A 162 4.56 5.53 -10.89
N VAL A 163 4.06 4.41 -10.38
CA VAL A 163 3.42 3.38 -11.19
C VAL A 163 1.89 3.47 -11.25
N LEU A 164 1.26 4.28 -10.40
CA LEU A 164 -0.18 4.44 -10.40
C LEU A 164 -0.66 5.31 -11.56
N GLU A 165 -1.75 4.89 -12.20
CA GLU A 165 -2.51 5.72 -13.13
C GLU A 165 -3.07 6.97 -12.42
N PRO A 166 -3.25 8.09 -13.11
CA PRO A 166 -4.01 9.21 -12.60
C PRO A 166 -5.42 8.80 -12.19
N GLY A 167 -5.78 9.04 -10.93
CA GLY A 167 -7.03 8.55 -10.34
C GLY A 167 -6.98 7.11 -9.82
N GLY A 168 -5.84 6.44 -9.98
CA GLY A 168 -5.61 5.07 -9.50
C GLY A 168 -5.73 4.94 -7.98
N VAL A 169 -5.88 3.72 -7.50
CA VAL A 169 -6.16 3.40 -6.11
C VAL A 169 -4.98 2.68 -5.48
N PHE A 170 -4.55 3.15 -4.31
CA PHE A 170 -3.62 2.43 -3.45
C PHE A 170 -4.32 1.93 -2.20
N ILE A 171 -4.19 0.65 -1.89
CA ILE A 171 -4.72 0.04 -0.67
C ILE A 171 -3.58 -0.48 0.17
N GLN A 172 -3.56 -0.07 1.45
CA GLN A 172 -2.53 -0.47 2.40
C GLN A 172 -3.16 -1.10 3.63
N ILE A 173 -2.65 -2.26 4.04
CA ILE A 173 -3.05 -2.93 5.28
C ILE A 173 -2.05 -2.57 6.36
N GLN A 174 -2.56 -2.20 7.55
CA GLN A 174 -1.73 -1.92 8.72
C GLN A 174 -2.42 -2.35 10.02
N LEU A 175 -1.62 -2.49 11.08
CA LEU A 175 -2.10 -2.80 12.42
C LEU A 175 -2.34 -1.53 13.26
N SER A 176 -2.13 -0.34 12.70
CA SER A 176 -2.26 0.95 13.41
C SER A 176 -2.78 2.03 12.46
N PRO A 177 -3.64 2.97 12.95
CA PRO A 177 -4.14 4.10 12.17
C PRO A 177 -3.16 5.28 12.09
N GLN A 178 -1.95 5.18 12.64
CA GLN A 178 -1.00 6.28 12.81
C GLN A 178 -0.52 6.93 11.49
N TYR A 179 -0.66 6.24 10.36
CA TYR A 179 -0.16 6.71 9.07
C TYR A 179 -1.16 7.57 8.28
N TYR A 180 -2.36 7.80 8.82
CA TYR A 180 -3.42 8.53 8.12
C TYR A 180 -2.98 9.93 7.67
N SER A 181 -2.42 10.72 8.60
CA SER A 181 -1.95 12.09 8.29
C SER A 181 -0.81 12.07 7.28
N THR A 182 0.11 11.11 7.42
CA THR A 182 1.26 11.00 6.51
C THR A 182 0.81 10.63 5.09
N LEU A 183 -0.15 9.73 4.95
CA LEU A 183 -0.67 9.32 3.63
C LEU A 183 -1.39 10.46 2.90
N LYS A 184 -2.01 11.38 3.62
CA LYS A 184 -2.62 12.59 3.04
C LYS A 184 -1.62 13.54 2.34
N HIS A 185 -0.33 13.41 2.62
CA HIS A 185 0.69 14.18 1.89
C HIS A 185 1.01 13.59 0.52
N PHE A 186 0.72 12.31 0.32
CA PHE A 186 0.97 11.62 -0.95
C PHE A 186 -0.31 11.48 -1.80
N PHE A 187 -1.47 11.34 -1.16
CA PHE A 187 -2.73 11.02 -1.84
C PHE A 187 -3.77 12.10 -1.61
N ARG A 188 -4.58 12.36 -2.64
CA ARG A 188 -5.65 13.36 -2.57
C ARG A 188 -6.75 12.97 -1.58
N GLU A 189 -7.12 11.70 -1.57
CA GLU A 189 -8.15 11.15 -0.69
C GLU A 189 -7.57 9.95 0.05
N VAL A 190 -7.77 9.93 1.38
CA VAL A 190 -7.40 8.80 2.24
C VAL A 190 -8.59 8.46 3.10
N ARG A 191 -9.07 7.23 2.99
CA ARG A 191 -10.09 6.64 3.86
C ARG A 191 -9.48 5.51 4.66
N ILE A 192 -9.96 5.31 5.87
CA ILE A 192 -9.56 4.21 6.75
C ILE A 192 -10.79 3.38 7.08
N ASP A 193 -10.64 2.09 6.91
CA ASP A 193 -11.55 1.06 7.36
C ASP A 193 -10.90 0.21 8.45
N PHE A 194 -11.68 -0.21 9.45
CA PHE A 194 -11.24 -1.08 10.53
C PHE A 194 -11.90 -2.44 10.44
N THR A 195 -11.17 -3.50 10.82
CA THR A 195 -11.73 -4.84 10.99
C THR A 195 -11.13 -5.55 12.19
N CYS A 196 -12.02 -6.01 13.09
CA CYS A 196 -11.66 -6.87 14.21
C CYS A 196 -11.61 -8.37 13.81
N ARG A 197 -12.10 -8.73 12.61
CA ARG A 197 -12.08 -10.11 12.10
C ARG A 197 -10.73 -10.50 11.49
N ASN A 198 -9.66 -9.98 12.07
CA ASN A 198 -8.27 -10.33 11.82
C ASN A 198 -7.56 -10.43 13.17
N THR A 199 -6.56 -11.27 13.28
CA THR A 199 -5.75 -11.40 14.51
C THR A 199 -4.30 -11.14 14.16
N PRO A 200 -3.72 -10.02 14.63
CA PRO A 200 -4.39 -8.91 15.33
C PRO A 200 -5.35 -8.10 14.43
N PRO A 201 -6.26 -7.28 14.99
CA PRO A 201 -7.15 -6.40 14.22
C PRO A 201 -6.38 -5.51 13.24
N ALA A 202 -6.99 -5.24 12.09
CA ALA A 202 -6.31 -4.52 11.00
C ALA A 202 -7.07 -3.25 10.57
N PHE A 203 -6.29 -2.27 10.11
CA PHE A 203 -6.74 -1.07 9.43
C PHE A 203 -6.44 -1.20 7.95
N VAL A 204 -7.41 -0.88 7.11
CA VAL A 204 -7.25 -0.87 5.65
C VAL A 204 -7.39 0.57 5.19
N TYR A 205 -6.32 1.12 4.66
CA TYR A 205 -6.30 2.44 4.05
C TYR A 205 -6.64 2.31 2.58
N ARG A 206 -7.59 3.09 2.10
CA ARG A 206 -7.86 3.28 0.69
C ARG A 206 -7.47 4.70 0.31
N CYS A 207 -6.47 4.82 -0.55
CA CYS A 207 -5.90 6.08 -0.98
C CYS A 207 -6.14 6.25 -2.49
N ARG A 208 -6.54 7.45 -2.92
CA ARG A 208 -6.72 7.78 -4.33
C ARG A 208 -5.61 8.71 -4.81
N TRP A 209 -4.92 8.31 -5.88
CA TRP A 209 -3.94 9.14 -6.55
C TRP A 209 -4.62 10.30 -7.27
N PRO A 210 -4.06 11.54 -7.29
CA PRO A 210 -4.69 12.66 -8.00
C PRO A 210 -4.90 12.35 -9.48
N ALA A 211 -6.02 12.82 -10.05
CA ALA A 211 -6.22 12.86 -11.50
C ALA A 211 -5.37 13.99 -12.11
N ILE A 212 -5.05 13.88 -13.41
CA ILE A 212 -4.16 14.82 -14.13
C ILE A 212 -4.57 16.30 -13.92
N GLY A 213 -5.86 16.63 -13.99
CA GLY A 213 -6.36 18.00 -13.80
C GLY A 213 -6.17 18.55 -12.38
N ALA A 214 -6.11 17.70 -11.37
CA ALA A 214 -5.88 18.11 -9.99
C ALA A 214 -4.39 18.40 -9.70
N LEU A 215 -3.48 17.69 -10.37
CA LEU A 215 -2.04 17.97 -10.30
C LEU A 215 -1.69 19.36 -10.84
N HIS A 216 -2.41 19.81 -11.87
CA HIS A 216 -2.21 21.13 -12.48
C HIS A 216 -2.71 22.28 -11.58
N GLN A 217 -3.85 22.11 -10.90
CA GLN A 217 -4.40 23.10 -9.98
C GLN A 217 -3.52 23.29 -8.73
N ASP A 218 -2.94 22.21 -8.20
CA ASP A 218 -2.02 22.28 -7.05
C ASP A 218 -0.69 22.97 -7.42
N LEU A 219 -0.27 22.91 -8.67
CA LEU A 219 0.93 23.61 -9.15
C LEU A 219 0.67 25.11 -9.39
N VAL A 220 -0.52 25.48 -9.89
CA VAL A 220 -0.90 26.88 -10.14
C VAL A 220 -1.21 27.63 -8.83
N SER A 221 -1.78 26.95 -7.82
CA SER A 221 -2.06 27.56 -6.52
C SER A 221 -0.82 27.69 -5.61
N ALA A 222 0.31 27.11 -5.98
CA ALA A 222 1.57 27.13 -5.23
C ALA A 222 2.62 28.09 -5.85
N ALA A 223 2.30 28.73 -6.97
CA ALA A 223 3.10 29.74 -7.66
C ALA A 223 2.64 31.16 -7.29
#